data_f6e9cd11631c3beb05c2ca061902bb21
#
_entry.id   f6e9cd11631c3beb05c2ca061902bb21
#
_cell.length_a   1.000
_cell.length_b   1.000
_cell.length_c   1.000
_cell.angle_alpha   90.00
_cell.angle_beta   90.00
_cell.angle_gamma   90.00
#
_symmetry.space_group_name_H-M   'P 1'
#
loop_
_entity.id
_entity.type
_entity.pdbx_description
1 polymer ?
#
loop_
_entity_poly.entity_id
_entity_poly.type
_entity_poly.pdbx_seq_one_letter_code
_entity_poly.pdbx_strand_id
1 'polypeptide(L)'
;MSGIAAQCCDAGKGGYSLEALLVDIQRGSLHDGPGVRTTFFFKGCPLRCRWCHNPESQNPGKQLSFHREKCVGCGRCETACHSNVHWLTKTGTEQFRHQVYFEHCQFCGKCVEQCPVKALKIIGTPYTEEELLKIALLDRAFYEHSGGGISLSGGEVLQQADFAASFLSLCREEDLHTCVETSGFGTTDAMEKLLQETDLLYFDWKVSTEEDAKKWIGGSLVPILNNLALADKKGVRTVLRCPIIPGVNDNTVHFQTICDLLGRYPSIEQAQLLPYHSFGISKGGNIGQLQQEFPVPGEEEKKNWISWFEQNGKEEGKRVVLEH
;
A
#
# COMPACT_ATOMS: atom_id res chain seq x y z
N MET A 1 14.11 35.81 8.69
CA MET A 1 12.88 36.50 9.11
C MET A 1 12.09 36.87 7.87
N SER A 2 11.03 36.17 7.57
CA SER A 2 9.88 36.64 6.79
C SER A 2 8.86 35.49 6.79
N GLY A 3 7.89 35.65 7.68
CA GLY A 3 6.79 34.71 7.82
C GLY A 3 5.83 34.86 6.64
N ILE A 4 5.37 33.75 6.11
CA ILE A 4 4.20 33.69 5.24
C ILE A 4 3.00 33.44 6.13
N ALA A 5 2.19 34.46 6.32
CA ALA A 5 0.94 34.43 7.04
C ALA A 5 -0.06 33.56 6.27
N ALA A 6 -0.64 32.58 6.97
CA ALA A 6 -1.82 31.88 6.52
C ALA A 6 -3.00 32.86 6.44
N GLN A 7 -3.54 33.08 5.25
CA GLN A 7 -4.83 33.74 5.08
C GLN A 7 -5.95 32.76 5.45
N CYS A 8 -6.61 33.07 6.58
CA CYS A 8 -7.93 32.51 6.90
C CYS A 8 -8.93 33.01 5.86
N CYS A 9 -9.53 32.13 5.09
CA CYS A 9 -10.69 32.40 4.25
C CYS A 9 -11.96 31.96 4.96
N ASP A 10 -12.96 32.81 4.86
CA ASP A 10 -14.28 32.80 5.50
C ASP A 10 -15.05 31.47 5.44
N ALA A 11 -15.69 31.14 6.54
CA ALA A 11 -16.66 30.04 6.67
C ALA A 11 -17.97 30.39 5.94
N GLY A 12 -18.04 30.07 4.65
CA GLY A 12 -19.28 29.97 3.88
C GLY A 12 -19.70 28.51 3.79
N LYS A 13 -20.97 28.20 4.04
CA LYS A 13 -21.62 26.87 4.00
C LYS A 13 -21.46 26.19 2.63
N GLY A 14 -20.35 25.56 2.41
CA GLY A 14 -20.05 24.61 1.35
C GLY A 14 -19.14 23.61 2.00
N GLY A 15 -19.63 22.38 2.23
CA GLY A 15 -18.82 21.30 2.78
C GLY A 15 -17.64 21.11 1.84
N TYR A 16 -16.42 21.36 2.32
CA TYR A 16 -15.23 20.97 1.61
C TYR A 16 -15.17 19.44 1.64
N SER A 17 -15.46 18.80 0.50
CA SER A 17 -15.18 17.39 0.40
C SER A 17 -13.65 17.23 0.51
N LEU A 18 -13.19 16.37 1.40
CA LEU A 18 -11.78 16.01 1.46
C LEU A 18 -11.41 15.29 0.17
N GLU A 19 -10.19 15.45 -0.29
CA GLU A 19 -9.67 14.70 -1.42
C GLU A 19 -8.48 13.84 -0.97
N ALA A 20 -8.44 12.60 -1.41
CA ALA A 20 -7.29 11.71 -1.24
C ALA A 20 -6.62 11.41 -2.57
N LEU A 21 -5.31 11.27 -2.55
CA LEU A 21 -4.56 10.75 -3.69
C LEU A 21 -4.48 9.23 -3.64
N LEU A 22 -4.97 8.56 -4.68
CA LEU A 22 -4.87 7.12 -4.85
C LEU A 22 -3.86 6.76 -5.94
N VAL A 23 -3.17 5.65 -5.72
CA VAL A 23 -2.30 5.00 -6.73
C VAL A 23 -3.16 4.28 -7.76
N ASP A 24 -4.13 3.50 -7.27
CA ASP A 24 -5.00 2.66 -8.10
C ASP A 24 -6.27 2.28 -7.34
N ILE A 25 -7.25 1.75 -8.07
CA ILE A 25 -8.46 1.13 -7.54
C ILE A 25 -8.61 -0.22 -8.21
N GLN A 26 -8.54 -1.30 -7.43
CA GLN A 26 -8.67 -2.66 -7.93
C GLN A 26 -10.03 -3.24 -7.54
N ARG A 27 -10.88 -3.44 -8.54
CA ARG A 27 -12.18 -4.09 -8.37
C ARG A 27 -12.02 -5.60 -8.53
N GLY A 28 -12.77 -6.37 -7.72
CA GLY A 28 -12.75 -7.83 -7.79
C GLY A 28 -11.49 -8.48 -7.20
N SER A 29 -10.82 -7.83 -6.25
CA SER A 29 -9.69 -8.43 -5.52
C SER A 29 -10.14 -9.59 -4.63
N LEU A 30 -9.31 -10.63 -4.55
CA LEU A 30 -9.49 -11.83 -3.71
C LEU A 30 -8.41 -11.97 -2.62
N HIS A 31 -7.42 -11.07 -2.59
CA HIS A 31 -6.25 -11.17 -1.70
C HIS A 31 -6.20 -10.09 -0.62
N ASP A 32 -7.10 -9.11 -0.67
CA ASP A 32 -7.08 -7.94 0.21
C ASP A 32 -8.17 -8.02 1.30
N GLY A 33 -8.55 -9.22 1.70
CA GLY A 33 -9.56 -9.52 2.71
C GLY A 33 -10.50 -10.65 2.30
N PRO A 34 -11.48 -11.00 3.16
CA PRO A 34 -12.41 -12.07 2.86
C PRO A 34 -13.37 -11.70 1.72
N GLY A 35 -13.73 -12.68 0.91
CA GLY A 35 -14.65 -12.52 -0.22
C GLY A 35 -14.10 -11.68 -1.36
N VAL A 36 -14.98 -11.25 -2.27
CA VAL A 36 -14.65 -10.34 -3.38
C VAL A 36 -14.62 -8.92 -2.86
N ARG A 37 -13.58 -8.17 -3.19
CA ARG A 37 -13.40 -6.81 -2.64
C ARG A 37 -13.07 -5.79 -3.73
N THR A 38 -13.41 -4.53 -3.46
CA THR A 38 -12.81 -3.39 -4.15
C THR A 38 -11.77 -2.78 -3.24
N THR A 39 -10.50 -2.78 -3.70
CA THR A 39 -9.36 -2.27 -2.94
C THR A 39 -8.95 -0.90 -3.46
N PHE A 40 -8.90 0.07 -2.55
CA PHE A 40 -8.48 1.43 -2.80
C PHE A 40 -7.04 1.62 -2.30
N PHE A 41 -6.09 1.81 -3.23
CA PHE A 41 -4.67 1.94 -2.90
C PHE A 41 -4.29 3.40 -2.71
N PHE A 42 -4.14 3.81 -1.46
CA PHE A 42 -3.77 5.16 -1.07
C PHE A 42 -2.31 5.49 -1.42
N LYS A 43 -2.04 6.77 -1.66
CA LYS A 43 -0.71 7.27 -1.97
C LYS A 43 -0.10 8.02 -0.77
N GLY A 44 1.18 7.80 -0.54
CA GLY A 44 1.93 8.28 0.62
C GLY A 44 2.23 7.16 1.60
N CYS A 45 3.51 6.92 1.87
CA CYS A 45 3.98 6.02 2.92
C CYS A 45 5.24 6.62 3.56
N PRO A 46 5.30 6.75 4.89
CA PRO A 46 6.48 7.26 5.56
C PRO A 46 7.60 6.23 5.66
N LEU A 47 7.26 4.93 5.57
CA LEU A 47 8.23 3.85 5.55
C LEU A 47 8.98 3.77 4.22
N ARG A 48 10.18 3.18 4.28
CA ARG A 48 11.09 2.97 3.15
C ARG A 48 11.57 1.52 3.11
N CYS A 49 10.59 0.60 3.17
CA CYS A 49 10.87 -0.83 3.11
C CYS A 49 11.68 -1.17 1.87
N ARG A 50 12.83 -1.85 2.05
CA ARG A 50 13.74 -2.17 0.93
C ARG A 50 13.16 -3.20 -0.04
N TRP A 51 12.14 -3.95 0.40
CA TRP A 51 11.37 -4.92 -0.39
C TRP A 51 9.98 -4.44 -0.76
N CYS A 52 9.73 -3.12 -0.79
CA CYS A 52 8.39 -2.58 -1.00
C CYS A 52 7.73 -3.13 -2.27
N HIS A 53 6.54 -3.71 -2.15
CA HIS A 53 5.78 -4.22 -3.28
C HIS A 53 5.10 -3.13 -4.09
N ASN A 54 4.84 -1.96 -3.47
CA ASN A 54 4.17 -0.81 -4.08
C ASN A 54 5.00 0.47 -3.93
N PRO A 55 6.25 0.53 -4.48
CA PRO A 55 7.12 1.68 -4.33
C PRO A 55 6.51 2.97 -4.90
N GLU A 56 5.62 2.85 -5.88
CA GLU A 56 4.86 3.95 -6.45
C GLU A 56 3.87 4.59 -5.46
N SER A 57 3.57 3.93 -4.35
CA SER A 57 2.74 4.47 -3.29
C SER A 57 3.50 5.28 -2.24
N GLN A 58 4.84 5.19 -2.20
CA GLN A 58 5.66 5.83 -1.16
C GLN A 58 5.64 7.35 -1.20
N ASN A 59 5.73 7.95 -2.40
CA ASN A 59 5.68 9.40 -2.54
C ASN A 59 4.24 9.90 -2.34
N PRO A 60 3.97 10.90 -1.47
CA PRO A 60 2.61 11.38 -1.24
C PRO A 60 2.06 12.23 -2.42
N GLY A 61 2.91 12.75 -3.30
CA GLY A 61 2.51 13.54 -4.46
C GLY A 61 2.35 12.72 -5.74
N LYS A 62 1.92 13.37 -6.82
CA LYS A 62 1.84 12.76 -8.15
C LYS A 62 3.21 12.31 -8.63
N GLN A 63 3.26 11.24 -9.44
CA GLN A 63 4.47 10.75 -10.08
C GLN A 63 4.19 10.34 -11.52
N LEU A 64 5.20 10.51 -12.40
CA LEU A 64 5.19 9.91 -13.72
C LEU A 64 5.64 8.45 -13.61
N SER A 65 4.95 7.56 -14.30
CA SER A 65 5.35 6.16 -14.51
C SER A 65 5.62 5.90 -15.98
N PHE A 66 6.69 5.19 -16.29
CA PHE A 66 7.09 4.82 -17.63
C PHE A 66 7.32 3.31 -17.75
N HIS A 67 6.46 2.63 -18.48
CA HIS A 67 6.52 1.22 -18.81
C HIS A 67 7.38 1.01 -20.05
N ARG A 68 8.67 0.75 -19.83
CA ARG A 68 9.67 0.62 -20.92
C ARG A 68 9.31 -0.50 -21.90
N GLU A 69 8.76 -1.61 -21.41
CA GLU A 69 8.36 -2.78 -22.19
C GLU A 69 7.23 -2.51 -23.19
N LYS A 70 6.42 -1.47 -22.95
CA LYS A 70 5.36 -1.02 -23.84
C LYS A 70 5.83 0.01 -24.87
N CYS A 71 6.98 0.64 -24.63
CA CYS A 71 7.43 1.77 -25.46
C CYS A 71 7.91 1.31 -26.84
N VAL A 72 7.38 1.94 -27.88
CA VAL A 72 7.75 1.66 -29.30
C VAL A 72 8.68 2.73 -29.89
N GLY A 73 9.22 3.65 -29.09
CA GLY A 73 10.20 4.65 -29.54
C GLY A 73 9.67 5.70 -30.52
N CYS A 74 8.37 5.97 -30.53
CA CYS A 74 7.74 6.86 -31.52
C CYS A 74 8.07 8.36 -31.36
N GLY A 75 8.65 8.81 -30.23
CA GLY A 75 9.08 10.18 -29.97
C GLY A 75 7.99 11.19 -29.60
N ARG A 76 6.71 10.83 -29.64
CA ARG A 76 5.60 11.78 -29.38
C ARG A 76 5.67 12.43 -27.99
N CYS A 77 6.10 11.68 -26.97
CA CYS A 77 6.25 12.17 -25.60
C CYS A 77 7.37 13.23 -25.48
N GLU A 78 8.47 13.08 -26.22
CA GLU A 78 9.55 14.05 -26.28
C GLU A 78 9.09 15.36 -26.90
N THR A 79 8.37 15.30 -28.02
CA THR A 79 7.80 16.48 -28.70
C THR A 79 6.74 17.18 -27.83
N ALA A 80 5.92 16.42 -27.07
CA ALA A 80 4.85 16.98 -26.24
C ALA A 80 5.33 17.58 -24.92
N CYS A 81 6.56 17.25 -24.46
CA CYS A 81 7.05 17.63 -23.15
C CYS A 81 7.87 18.93 -23.21
N HIS A 82 7.36 19.99 -22.55
CA HIS A 82 8.05 21.27 -22.45
C HIS A 82 9.12 21.31 -21.34
N SER A 83 9.16 20.30 -20.47
CA SER A 83 10.06 20.23 -19.31
C SER A 83 11.26 19.29 -19.53
N ASN A 84 11.50 18.85 -20.76
CA ASN A 84 12.63 17.97 -21.13
C ASN A 84 12.70 16.68 -20.29
N VAL A 85 11.55 16.09 -20.00
CA VAL A 85 11.46 14.82 -19.25
C VAL A 85 11.92 13.64 -20.10
N HIS A 86 11.66 13.67 -21.40
CA HIS A 86 11.89 12.55 -22.32
C HIS A 86 13.02 12.86 -23.28
N TRP A 87 13.91 11.88 -23.46
CA TRP A 87 15.01 11.94 -24.44
C TRP A 87 15.08 10.61 -25.19
N LEU A 88 14.89 10.67 -26.52
CA LEU A 88 14.97 9.51 -27.37
C LEU A 88 16.20 9.58 -28.27
N THR A 89 17.00 8.51 -28.25
CA THR A 89 18.15 8.31 -29.14
C THR A 89 17.92 7.07 -29.99
N LYS A 90 17.98 7.22 -31.31
CA LYS A 90 17.98 6.08 -32.23
C LYS A 90 19.37 5.49 -32.31
N THR A 91 19.52 4.18 -32.04
CA THR A 91 20.81 3.47 -32.05
C THR A 91 20.95 2.51 -33.23
N GLY A 92 20.01 2.58 -34.23
CA GLY A 92 19.94 1.76 -35.41
C GLY A 92 18.60 1.91 -36.12
N THR A 93 18.33 1.04 -37.09
CA THR A 93 17.07 1.08 -37.86
C THR A 93 15.85 0.69 -37.03
N GLU A 94 16.02 -0.19 -36.04
CA GLU A 94 14.92 -0.69 -35.18
C GLU A 94 15.20 -0.53 -33.69
N GLN A 95 16.41 -0.04 -33.32
CA GLN A 95 16.79 0.13 -31.90
C GLN A 95 16.69 1.58 -31.48
N PHE A 96 16.15 1.80 -30.29
CA PHE A 96 16.11 3.11 -29.66
C PHE A 96 16.38 2.98 -28.17
N ARG A 97 16.87 4.09 -27.59
CA ARG A 97 16.98 4.27 -26.15
C ARG A 97 16.08 5.43 -25.75
N HIS A 98 15.15 5.17 -24.82
CA HIS A 98 14.32 6.20 -24.22
C HIS A 98 14.78 6.42 -22.78
N GLN A 99 15.34 7.59 -22.50
CA GLN A 99 15.72 8.04 -21.17
C GLN A 99 14.64 8.98 -20.64
N VAL A 100 14.27 8.81 -19.37
CA VAL A 100 13.25 9.60 -18.69
C VAL A 100 13.89 10.26 -17.47
N TYR A 101 13.82 11.59 -17.39
CA TYR A 101 14.27 12.41 -16.26
C TYR A 101 13.05 12.76 -15.40
N PHE A 102 12.70 11.85 -14.50
CA PHE A 102 11.48 11.93 -13.68
C PHE A 102 11.43 13.20 -12.83
N GLU A 103 12.58 13.68 -12.36
CA GLU A 103 12.76 14.87 -11.54
C GLU A 103 12.35 16.17 -12.25
N HIS A 104 12.33 16.19 -13.57
CA HIS A 104 11.90 17.35 -14.35
C HIS A 104 10.38 17.39 -14.56
N CYS A 105 9.64 16.34 -14.16
CA CYS A 105 8.23 16.22 -14.49
C CYS A 105 7.35 17.18 -13.69
N GLN A 106 6.49 17.92 -14.38
CA GLN A 106 5.50 18.83 -13.80
C GLN A 106 4.08 18.22 -13.78
N PHE A 107 3.96 16.94 -14.08
CA PHE A 107 2.71 16.17 -14.04
C PHE A 107 1.56 16.73 -14.89
N CYS A 108 1.87 17.46 -15.98
CA CYS A 108 0.87 18.07 -16.86
C CYS A 108 0.07 17.09 -17.73
N GLY A 109 0.48 15.82 -17.81
CA GLY A 109 -0.23 14.75 -18.53
C GLY A 109 -0.05 14.72 -20.04
N LYS A 110 0.48 15.77 -20.70
CA LYS A 110 0.55 15.88 -22.18
C LYS A 110 1.24 14.69 -22.86
N CYS A 111 2.34 14.18 -22.28
CA CYS A 111 3.06 13.03 -22.80
C CYS A 111 2.25 11.72 -22.64
N VAL A 112 1.42 11.63 -21.61
CA VAL A 112 0.52 10.47 -21.38
C VAL A 112 -0.57 10.44 -22.44
N GLU A 113 -1.23 11.58 -22.71
CA GLU A 113 -2.28 11.71 -23.75
C GLU A 113 -1.75 11.38 -25.15
N GLN A 114 -0.51 11.78 -25.45
CA GLN A 114 0.12 11.54 -26.75
C GLN A 114 0.71 10.13 -26.92
N CYS A 115 0.73 9.30 -25.86
CA CYS A 115 1.32 7.97 -25.92
C CYS A 115 0.36 6.94 -26.52
N PRO A 116 0.55 6.47 -27.77
CA PRO A 116 -0.41 5.60 -28.46
C PRO A 116 -0.48 4.20 -27.83
N VAL A 117 0.59 3.77 -27.16
CA VAL A 117 0.71 2.45 -26.53
C VAL A 117 0.53 2.49 -25.01
N LYS A 118 0.12 3.66 -24.47
CA LYS A 118 -0.09 3.86 -23.02
C LYS A 118 1.11 3.41 -22.15
N ALA A 119 2.34 3.64 -22.64
CA ALA A 119 3.57 3.36 -21.90
C ALA A 119 3.82 4.36 -20.76
N LEU A 120 3.10 5.48 -20.73
CA LEU A 120 3.21 6.53 -19.72
C LEU A 120 1.89 6.66 -18.95
N LYS A 121 2.00 6.87 -17.63
CA LYS A 121 0.85 7.11 -16.72
C LYS A 121 1.27 8.15 -15.68
N ILE A 122 0.36 9.03 -15.28
CA ILE A 122 0.51 9.79 -14.03
C ILE A 122 -0.14 8.96 -12.93
N ILE A 123 0.63 8.70 -11.85
CA ILE A 123 0.18 8.03 -10.64
C ILE A 123 -0.15 9.09 -9.60
N GLY A 124 -1.23 8.88 -8.86
CA GLY A 124 -1.77 9.83 -7.88
C GLY A 124 -2.94 10.60 -8.47
N THR A 125 -4.08 9.92 -8.56
CA THR A 125 -5.36 10.52 -8.97
C THR A 125 -6.10 10.98 -7.72
N PRO A 126 -6.54 12.26 -7.66
CA PRO A 126 -7.38 12.73 -6.56
C PRO A 126 -8.80 12.16 -6.70
N TYR A 127 -9.42 11.85 -5.57
CA TYR A 127 -10.81 11.42 -5.47
C TYR A 127 -11.44 12.02 -4.22
N THR A 128 -12.74 12.35 -4.32
CA THR A 128 -13.58 12.65 -3.16
C THR A 128 -14.15 11.37 -2.56
N GLU A 129 -14.66 11.44 -1.33
CA GLU A 129 -15.29 10.29 -0.67
C GLU A 129 -16.49 9.79 -1.46
N GLU A 130 -17.32 10.70 -2.01
CA GLU A 130 -18.51 10.35 -2.79
C GLU A 130 -18.18 9.69 -4.12
N GLU A 131 -17.06 10.07 -4.76
CA GLU A 131 -16.58 9.41 -5.97
C GLU A 131 -16.15 7.98 -5.67
N LEU A 132 -15.41 7.76 -4.57
CA LEU A 132 -15.01 6.43 -4.15
C LEU A 132 -16.18 5.57 -3.74
N LEU A 133 -17.17 6.14 -3.01
CA LEU A 133 -18.38 5.42 -2.64
C LEU A 133 -19.17 4.96 -3.87
N LYS A 134 -19.33 5.82 -4.88
CA LYS A 134 -19.97 5.42 -6.15
C LYS A 134 -19.27 4.23 -6.80
N ILE A 135 -17.93 4.20 -6.77
CA ILE A 135 -17.15 3.07 -7.31
C ILE A 135 -17.37 1.81 -6.47
N ALA A 136 -17.32 1.93 -5.13
CA ALA A 136 -17.55 0.81 -4.22
C ALA A 136 -18.94 0.17 -4.45
N LEU A 137 -19.99 0.98 -4.60
CA LEU A 137 -21.35 0.50 -4.80
C LEU A 137 -21.58 -0.26 -6.12
N LEU A 138 -20.70 -0.10 -7.12
CA LEU A 138 -20.80 -0.86 -8.37
C LEU A 138 -20.61 -2.38 -8.18
N ASP A 139 -19.98 -2.77 -7.09
CA ASP A 139 -19.65 -4.19 -6.80
C ASP A 139 -20.48 -4.77 -5.64
N ARG A 140 -21.50 -4.05 -5.13
CA ARG A 140 -22.32 -4.47 -3.99
C ARG A 140 -22.82 -5.92 -4.11
N ALA A 141 -23.35 -6.30 -5.28
CA ALA A 141 -23.86 -7.66 -5.49
C ALA A 141 -22.79 -8.74 -5.30
N PHE A 142 -21.53 -8.46 -5.65
CA PHE A 142 -20.42 -9.38 -5.43
C PHE A 142 -20.06 -9.48 -3.94
N TYR A 143 -20.12 -8.37 -3.20
CA TYR A 143 -19.87 -8.35 -1.77
C TYR A 143 -20.90 -9.18 -1.01
N GLU A 144 -22.19 -8.97 -1.29
CA GLU A 144 -23.31 -9.68 -0.66
C GLU A 144 -23.22 -11.20 -0.86
N HIS A 145 -22.81 -11.64 -2.08
CA HIS A 145 -22.70 -13.07 -2.39
C HIS A 145 -21.45 -13.73 -1.78
N SER A 146 -20.37 -12.99 -1.61
CA SER A 146 -19.08 -13.55 -1.20
C SER A 146 -18.71 -13.29 0.26
N GLY A 147 -19.47 -12.46 0.98
CA GLY A 147 -19.06 -11.93 2.28
C GLY A 147 -17.90 -10.95 2.16
N GLY A 148 -17.74 -10.29 1.01
CA GLY A 148 -16.70 -9.32 0.71
C GLY A 148 -17.05 -7.89 1.14
N GLY A 149 -16.45 -6.91 0.48
CA GLY A 149 -16.66 -5.49 0.80
C GLY A 149 -15.58 -4.59 0.20
N ILE A 150 -15.21 -3.54 0.91
CA ILE A 150 -14.13 -2.65 0.50
C ILE A 150 -12.88 -2.88 1.34
N SER A 151 -11.71 -2.58 0.74
CA SER A 151 -10.42 -2.59 1.43
C SER A 151 -9.66 -1.31 1.15
N LEU A 152 -9.05 -0.75 2.19
CA LEU A 152 -8.09 0.34 2.08
C LEU A 152 -6.67 -0.22 2.25
N SER A 153 -5.79 0.07 1.31
CA SER A 153 -4.40 -0.38 1.28
C SER A 153 -3.53 0.65 0.55
N GLY A 154 -2.37 0.26 0.01
CA GLY A 154 -1.52 1.07 -0.87
C GLY A 154 -0.21 1.46 -0.26
N GLY A 155 -0.05 2.74 0.12
CA GLY A 155 1.09 3.22 0.91
C GLY A 155 0.88 2.95 2.40
N GLU A 156 0.62 4.01 3.17
CA GLU A 156 0.18 3.88 4.57
C GLU A 156 -1.11 4.70 4.74
N VAL A 157 -2.22 4.01 4.97
CA VAL A 157 -3.57 4.63 5.06
C VAL A 157 -3.62 5.67 6.18
N LEU A 158 -2.86 5.48 7.27
CA LEU A 158 -2.76 6.44 8.38
C LEU A 158 -2.24 7.83 7.96
N GLN A 159 -1.60 7.95 6.79
CA GLN A 159 -1.17 9.27 6.28
C GLN A 159 -2.32 10.13 5.76
N GLN A 160 -3.47 9.52 5.46
CA GLN A 160 -4.69 10.19 4.99
C GLN A 160 -5.89 9.77 5.87
N ALA A 161 -5.66 9.63 7.19
CA ALA A 161 -6.61 9.02 8.12
C ALA A 161 -7.95 9.75 8.21
N ASP A 162 -7.97 11.09 8.13
CA ASP A 162 -9.21 11.86 8.19
C ASP A 162 -10.13 11.54 7.00
N PHE A 163 -9.56 11.53 5.79
CA PHE A 163 -10.29 11.12 4.59
C PHE A 163 -10.70 9.65 4.66
N ALA A 164 -9.78 8.77 5.04
CA ALA A 164 -10.02 7.33 5.07
C ALA A 164 -11.15 6.98 6.07
N ALA A 165 -11.15 7.58 7.27
CA ALA A 165 -12.20 7.36 8.26
C ALA A 165 -13.57 7.89 7.77
N SER A 166 -13.59 9.07 7.15
CA SER A 166 -14.83 9.63 6.56
C SER A 166 -15.39 8.74 5.45
N PHE A 167 -14.52 8.26 4.54
CA PHE A 167 -14.94 7.34 3.48
C PHE A 167 -15.43 5.98 4.03
N LEU A 168 -14.75 5.42 5.04
CA LEU A 168 -15.20 4.18 5.69
C LEU A 168 -16.56 4.36 6.36
N SER A 169 -16.80 5.51 7.01
CA SER A 169 -18.09 5.83 7.62
C SER A 169 -19.22 5.81 6.58
N LEU A 170 -19.02 6.44 5.41
CA LEU A 170 -19.98 6.39 4.31
C LEU A 170 -20.21 4.95 3.80
N CYS A 171 -19.16 4.14 3.74
CA CYS A 171 -19.29 2.73 3.35
C CYS A 171 -20.12 1.93 4.37
N ARG A 172 -19.97 2.19 5.67
CA ARG A 172 -20.74 1.54 6.73
C ARG A 172 -22.21 1.99 6.75
N GLU A 173 -22.49 3.26 6.43
CA GLU A 173 -23.85 3.73 6.24
C GLU A 173 -24.58 2.98 5.11
N GLU A 174 -23.82 2.45 4.15
CA GLU A 174 -24.31 1.61 3.06
C GLU A 174 -24.20 0.10 3.35
N ASP A 175 -24.00 -0.30 4.61
CA ASP A 175 -23.85 -1.69 5.06
C ASP A 175 -22.71 -2.45 4.36
N LEU A 176 -21.64 -1.77 3.90
CA LEU A 176 -20.48 -2.42 3.31
C LEU A 176 -19.49 -2.82 4.40
N HIS A 177 -19.02 -4.06 4.35
CA HIS A 177 -17.93 -4.54 5.22
C HIS A 177 -16.61 -3.85 4.88
N THR A 178 -15.95 -3.30 5.91
CA THR A 178 -14.72 -2.50 5.79
C THR A 178 -13.49 -3.28 6.25
N CYS A 179 -12.44 -3.28 5.43
CA CYS A 179 -11.13 -3.81 5.76
C CYS A 179 -10.06 -2.73 5.59
N VAL A 180 -9.15 -2.61 6.54
CA VAL A 180 -8.02 -1.68 6.46
C VAL A 180 -6.73 -2.45 6.57
N GLU A 181 -5.81 -2.27 5.61
CA GLU A 181 -4.45 -2.77 5.65
C GLU A 181 -3.50 -1.62 6.03
N THR A 182 -2.76 -1.78 7.11
CA THR A 182 -1.81 -0.80 7.62
C THR A 182 -0.59 -1.45 8.25
N SER A 183 0.55 -0.79 8.18
CA SER A 183 1.72 -1.15 8.99
C SER A 183 1.63 -0.64 10.43
N GLY A 184 0.62 0.14 10.76
CA GLY A 184 0.50 0.81 12.04
C GLY A 184 1.50 1.96 12.26
N PHE A 185 2.29 2.34 11.25
CA PHE A 185 3.28 3.42 11.38
C PHE A 185 2.64 4.79 11.16
N GLY A 186 2.04 5.32 12.19
CA GLY A 186 1.34 6.61 12.22
C GLY A 186 1.06 7.06 13.66
N THR A 187 0.34 8.17 13.80
CA THR A 187 -0.08 8.65 15.10
C THR A 187 -1.20 7.77 15.69
N THR A 188 -1.28 7.71 17.01
CA THR A 188 -2.35 6.98 17.70
C THR A 188 -3.72 7.59 17.42
N ASP A 189 -3.82 8.92 17.27
CA ASP A 189 -5.06 9.60 16.89
C ASP A 189 -5.56 9.19 15.49
N ALA A 190 -4.64 9.10 14.52
CA ALA A 190 -4.98 8.62 13.19
C ALA A 190 -5.48 7.17 13.23
N MET A 191 -4.80 6.31 13.99
CA MET A 191 -5.20 4.92 14.15
C MET A 191 -6.57 4.81 14.84
N GLU A 192 -6.82 5.59 15.89
CA GLU A 192 -8.10 5.58 16.61
C GLU A 192 -9.28 5.93 15.71
N LYS A 193 -9.14 6.94 14.84
CA LYS A 193 -10.16 7.32 13.86
C LYS A 193 -10.51 6.18 12.91
N LEU A 194 -9.47 5.50 12.35
CA LEU A 194 -9.70 4.39 11.43
C LEU A 194 -10.35 3.19 12.11
N LEU A 195 -9.92 2.85 13.32
CA LEU A 195 -10.45 1.69 14.05
C LEU A 195 -11.94 1.79 14.37
N GLN A 196 -12.50 3.00 14.49
CA GLN A 196 -13.94 3.20 14.72
C GLN A 196 -14.80 2.73 13.54
N GLU A 197 -14.24 2.78 12.34
CA GLU A 197 -14.93 2.49 11.07
C GLU A 197 -14.42 1.19 10.40
N THR A 198 -13.63 0.37 11.12
CA THR A 198 -12.98 -0.84 10.58
C THR A 198 -13.59 -2.10 11.18
N ASP A 199 -14.13 -2.98 10.33
CA ASP A 199 -14.62 -4.29 10.74
C ASP A 199 -13.51 -5.34 10.84
N LEU A 200 -12.51 -5.25 9.95
CA LEU A 200 -11.35 -6.14 9.89
C LEU A 200 -10.07 -5.34 9.66
N LEU A 201 -9.08 -5.55 10.51
CA LEU A 201 -7.76 -4.95 10.38
C LEU A 201 -6.76 -5.98 9.84
N TYR A 202 -6.15 -5.69 8.68
CA TYR A 202 -4.95 -6.35 8.21
C TYR A 202 -3.75 -5.54 8.69
N PHE A 203 -3.01 -6.09 9.65
CA PHE A 203 -1.89 -5.40 10.29
C PHE A 203 -0.55 -6.00 9.84
N ASP A 204 0.24 -5.22 9.14
CA ASP A 204 1.52 -5.64 8.59
C ASP A 204 2.62 -5.68 9.64
N TRP A 205 3.09 -6.87 10.00
CA TRP A 205 4.25 -7.08 10.87
C TRP A 205 5.49 -7.40 10.06
N LYS A 206 6.34 -6.40 9.85
CA LYS A 206 7.42 -6.47 8.85
C LYS A 206 8.77 -6.90 9.42
N VAL A 207 9.07 -6.52 10.66
CA VAL A 207 10.33 -6.82 11.37
C VAL A 207 10.09 -6.87 12.89
N SER A 208 11.01 -7.47 13.66
CA SER A 208 10.81 -7.73 15.08
C SER A 208 11.81 -7.03 16.01
N THR A 209 12.82 -6.34 15.47
CA THR A 209 13.78 -5.59 16.28
C THR A 209 13.83 -4.12 15.85
N GLU A 210 14.16 -3.22 16.77
CA GLU A 210 14.29 -1.79 16.48
C GLU A 210 15.47 -1.52 15.52
N GLU A 211 16.51 -2.35 15.55
CA GLU A 211 17.62 -2.30 14.61
C GLU A 211 17.16 -2.62 13.18
N ASP A 212 16.39 -3.70 13.04
CA ASP A 212 15.83 -4.09 11.75
C ASP A 212 14.81 -3.06 11.23
N ALA A 213 14.02 -2.45 12.12
CA ALA A 213 13.10 -1.39 11.74
C ALA A 213 13.82 -0.20 11.12
N LYS A 214 14.89 0.27 11.74
CA LYS A 214 15.73 1.34 11.18
C LYS A 214 16.39 0.94 9.86
N LYS A 215 16.96 -0.26 9.81
CA LYS A 215 17.75 -0.76 8.68
C LYS A 215 16.90 -1.10 7.45
N TRP A 216 15.79 -1.76 7.67
CA TRP A 216 15.04 -2.42 6.60
C TRP A 216 13.76 -1.70 6.17
N ILE A 217 13.06 -1.05 7.13
CA ILE A 217 11.81 -0.34 6.82
C ILE A 217 11.92 1.17 6.99
N GLY A 218 13.06 1.68 7.49
CA GLY A 218 13.29 3.11 7.67
C GLY A 218 12.38 3.76 8.71
N GLY A 219 11.95 2.99 9.72
CA GLY A 219 11.03 3.42 10.77
C GLY A 219 11.44 2.94 12.16
N SER A 220 10.50 2.98 13.10
CA SER A 220 10.61 2.50 14.48
C SER A 220 9.44 1.58 14.81
N LEU A 221 9.65 0.60 15.66
CA LEU A 221 8.59 -0.31 16.14
C LEU A 221 7.67 0.35 17.18
N VAL A 222 8.11 1.42 17.83
CA VAL A 222 7.34 2.05 18.93
C VAL A 222 5.92 2.47 18.48
N PRO A 223 5.72 3.28 17.43
CA PRO A 223 4.37 3.63 16.99
C PRO A 223 3.59 2.41 16.49
N ILE A 224 4.25 1.45 15.84
CA ILE A 224 3.63 0.21 15.32
C ILE A 224 3.04 -0.61 16.48
N LEU A 225 3.82 -0.86 17.52
CA LEU A 225 3.38 -1.61 18.70
C LEU A 225 2.28 -0.89 19.48
N ASN A 226 2.38 0.45 19.62
CA ASN A 226 1.35 1.25 20.28
C ASN A 226 0.00 1.13 19.53
N ASN A 227 0.03 1.18 18.21
CA ASN A 227 -1.17 1.10 17.37
C ASN A 227 -1.74 -0.32 17.32
N LEU A 228 -0.91 -1.36 17.36
CA LEU A 228 -1.37 -2.75 17.49
C LEU A 228 -2.06 -2.96 18.86
N ALA A 229 -1.45 -2.48 19.95
CA ALA A 229 -2.05 -2.53 21.28
C ALA A 229 -3.38 -1.74 21.36
N LEU A 230 -3.50 -0.62 20.63
CA LEU A 230 -4.73 0.14 20.55
C LEU A 230 -5.82 -0.65 19.81
N ALA A 231 -5.49 -1.32 18.69
CA ALA A 231 -6.42 -2.16 17.95
C ALA A 231 -6.98 -3.29 18.83
N ASP A 232 -6.11 -3.97 19.57
CA ASP A 232 -6.51 -5.00 20.54
C ASP A 232 -7.40 -4.44 21.64
N LYS A 233 -7.02 -3.32 22.25
CA LYS A 233 -7.82 -2.64 23.30
C LYS A 233 -9.23 -2.26 22.80
N LYS A 234 -9.37 -1.91 21.52
CA LYS A 234 -10.66 -1.58 20.88
C LYS A 234 -11.43 -2.83 20.45
N GLY A 235 -10.83 -4.01 20.54
CA GLY A 235 -11.44 -5.29 20.17
C GLY A 235 -11.66 -5.45 18.65
N VAL A 236 -10.92 -4.73 17.81
CA VAL A 236 -11.04 -4.83 16.34
C VAL A 236 -10.42 -6.13 15.88
N ARG A 237 -11.19 -6.95 15.17
CA ARG A 237 -10.71 -8.20 14.58
C ARG A 237 -9.48 -7.94 13.72
N THR A 238 -8.38 -8.63 14.02
CA THR A 238 -7.09 -8.37 13.39
C THR A 238 -6.49 -9.63 12.79
N VAL A 239 -5.96 -9.51 11.58
CA VAL A 239 -5.11 -10.51 10.94
C VAL A 239 -3.71 -9.93 10.83
N LEU A 240 -2.72 -10.61 11.38
CA LEU A 240 -1.33 -10.19 11.29
C LEU A 240 -0.76 -10.63 9.94
N ARG A 241 -0.36 -9.69 9.09
CA ARG A 241 0.28 -9.97 7.79
C ARG A 241 1.79 -9.85 7.91
N CYS A 242 2.48 -10.96 7.66
CA CYS A 242 3.91 -11.10 7.90
C CYS A 242 4.63 -11.34 6.57
N PRO A 243 5.11 -10.29 5.87
CA PRO A 243 5.97 -10.50 4.71
C PRO A 243 7.29 -11.14 5.16
N ILE A 244 7.63 -12.31 4.60
CA ILE A 244 8.84 -13.03 4.92
C ILE A 244 9.84 -12.90 3.78
N ILE A 245 10.97 -12.26 4.10
CA ILE A 245 12.03 -11.91 3.17
C ILE A 245 13.26 -12.76 3.48
N PRO A 246 13.67 -13.68 2.60
CA PRO A 246 14.84 -14.53 2.81
C PRO A 246 16.10 -13.73 3.10
N GLY A 247 16.82 -14.12 4.17
CA GLY A 247 18.03 -13.46 4.64
C GLY A 247 17.80 -12.13 5.40
N VAL A 248 16.55 -11.79 5.69
CA VAL A 248 16.21 -10.59 6.45
C VAL A 248 15.45 -10.94 7.73
N ASN A 249 14.25 -11.47 7.61
CA ASN A 249 13.36 -11.76 8.73
C ASN A 249 12.86 -13.23 8.75
N ASP A 250 13.37 -14.09 7.90
CA ASP A 250 13.14 -15.54 7.88
C ASP A 250 13.95 -16.27 8.98
N ASN A 251 13.85 -15.79 10.21
CA ASN A 251 14.67 -16.26 11.34
C ASN A 251 13.85 -16.50 12.61
N THR A 252 14.41 -17.24 13.52
CA THR A 252 13.78 -17.65 14.78
C THR A 252 13.29 -16.48 15.63
N VAL A 253 14.01 -15.35 15.66
CA VAL A 253 13.62 -14.17 16.45
C VAL A 253 12.32 -13.58 15.91
N HIS A 254 12.20 -13.45 14.59
CA HIS A 254 11.00 -12.92 13.95
C HIS A 254 9.81 -13.88 14.13
N PHE A 255 10.02 -15.17 13.92
CA PHE A 255 8.96 -16.19 14.07
C PHE A 255 8.47 -16.29 15.52
N GLN A 256 9.39 -16.26 16.50
CA GLN A 256 9.00 -16.26 17.91
C GLN A 256 8.20 -15.00 18.26
N THR A 257 8.60 -13.84 17.75
CA THR A 257 7.85 -12.59 17.97
C THR A 257 6.43 -12.67 17.39
N ILE A 258 6.23 -13.29 16.22
CA ILE A 258 4.89 -13.52 15.67
C ILE A 258 4.06 -14.39 16.64
N CYS A 259 4.62 -15.48 17.19
CA CYS A 259 3.96 -16.28 18.20
C CYS A 259 3.62 -15.50 19.46
N ASP A 260 4.57 -14.68 19.97
CA ASP A 260 4.38 -13.85 21.16
C ASP A 260 3.25 -12.81 20.96
N LEU A 261 3.14 -12.22 19.76
CA LEU A 261 2.07 -11.28 19.41
C LEU A 261 0.71 -11.98 19.37
N LEU A 262 0.64 -13.17 18.76
CA LEU A 262 -0.57 -14.00 18.75
C LEU A 262 -1.04 -14.32 20.17
N GLY A 263 -0.13 -14.63 21.09
CA GLY A 263 -0.45 -14.91 22.49
C GLY A 263 -0.83 -13.67 23.29
N ARG A 264 -0.18 -12.55 23.00
CA ARG A 264 -0.38 -11.30 23.75
C ARG A 264 -1.69 -10.58 23.41
N TYR A 265 -2.11 -10.59 22.15
CA TYR A 265 -3.23 -9.81 21.63
C TYR A 265 -4.41 -10.70 21.22
N PRO A 266 -5.47 -10.80 22.07
CA PRO A 266 -6.65 -11.62 21.78
C PRO A 266 -7.37 -11.28 20.48
N SER A 267 -7.35 -10.03 20.06
CA SER A 267 -7.98 -9.56 18.81
C SER A 267 -7.32 -10.10 17.54
N ILE A 268 -6.07 -10.58 17.62
CA ILE A 268 -5.39 -11.20 16.48
C ILE A 268 -5.93 -12.63 16.32
N GLU A 269 -6.65 -12.89 15.23
CA GLU A 269 -7.26 -14.18 14.93
C GLU A 269 -6.27 -15.18 14.30
N GLN A 270 -5.37 -14.65 13.44
CA GLN A 270 -4.36 -15.47 12.74
C GLN A 270 -3.19 -14.62 12.28
N ALA A 271 -2.08 -15.26 11.92
CA ALA A 271 -0.98 -14.66 11.18
C ALA A 271 -0.88 -15.28 9.79
N GLN A 272 -0.74 -14.44 8.78
CA GLN A 272 -0.54 -14.80 7.38
C GLN A 272 0.92 -14.54 6.99
N LEU A 273 1.66 -15.60 6.66
CA LEU A 273 3.01 -15.46 6.11
C LEU A 273 2.90 -15.16 4.62
N LEU A 274 3.48 -14.05 4.20
CA LEU A 274 3.48 -13.57 2.82
C LEU A 274 4.88 -13.78 2.24
N PRO A 275 5.11 -14.80 1.42
CA PRO A 275 6.42 -15.02 0.81
C PRO A 275 6.81 -13.83 -0.09
N TYR A 276 8.06 -13.39 0.01
CA TYR A 276 8.58 -12.33 -0.84
C TYR A 276 8.44 -12.69 -2.33
N HIS A 277 8.08 -11.70 -3.14
CA HIS A 277 8.12 -11.73 -4.60
C HIS A 277 8.70 -10.42 -5.15
N SER A 278 9.30 -10.48 -6.34
CA SER A 278 10.08 -9.37 -6.93
C SER A 278 9.26 -8.34 -7.72
N PHE A 279 7.92 -8.36 -7.64
CA PHE A 279 7.05 -7.46 -8.45
C PHE A 279 7.30 -5.97 -8.17
N GLY A 280 7.74 -5.61 -6.96
CA GLY A 280 8.11 -4.24 -6.62
C GLY A 280 9.28 -3.68 -7.43
N ILE A 281 10.19 -4.54 -7.92
CA ILE A 281 11.37 -4.12 -8.69
C ILE A 281 10.96 -3.46 -10.00
N SER A 282 10.09 -4.10 -10.77
CA SER A 282 9.59 -3.54 -12.04
C SER A 282 8.78 -2.27 -11.83
N LYS A 283 7.92 -2.23 -10.80
CA LYS A 283 7.15 -1.04 -10.43
C LYS A 283 8.05 0.13 -10.03
N GLY A 284 9.10 -0.14 -9.23
CA GLY A 284 10.12 0.86 -8.88
C GLY A 284 10.85 1.39 -10.10
N GLY A 285 11.29 0.51 -11.00
CA GLY A 285 11.92 0.88 -12.27
C GLY A 285 11.04 1.79 -13.13
N ASN A 286 9.74 1.58 -13.14
CA ASN A 286 8.78 2.38 -13.90
C ASN A 286 8.65 3.84 -13.40
N ILE A 287 9.03 4.12 -12.16
CA ILE A 287 9.04 5.48 -11.55
C ILE A 287 10.45 6.03 -11.35
N GLY A 288 11.47 5.36 -11.90
CA GLY A 288 12.88 5.75 -11.77
C GLY A 288 13.49 5.45 -10.39
N GLN A 289 12.86 4.60 -9.57
CA GLN A 289 13.33 4.22 -8.25
C GLN A 289 13.92 2.81 -8.29
N LEU A 290 15.20 2.69 -7.91
CA LEU A 290 15.84 1.39 -7.77
C LEU A 290 15.37 0.70 -6.48
N GLN A 291 14.95 -0.55 -6.59
CA GLN A 291 14.60 -1.41 -5.48
C GLN A 291 15.74 -2.40 -5.20
N GLN A 292 15.92 -2.78 -3.93
CA GLN A 292 16.84 -3.85 -3.58
C GLN A 292 16.20 -5.19 -3.97
N GLU A 293 16.98 -6.05 -4.61
CA GLU A 293 16.57 -7.40 -4.94
C GLU A 293 16.88 -8.36 -3.79
N PHE A 294 15.93 -9.26 -3.51
CA PHE A 294 16.08 -10.32 -2.52
C PHE A 294 15.78 -11.67 -3.18
N PRO A 295 16.29 -12.77 -2.63
CA PRO A 295 15.94 -14.10 -3.10
C PRO A 295 14.43 -14.34 -3.00
N VAL A 296 13.84 -14.94 -4.03
CA VAL A 296 12.44 -15.43 -3.96
C VAL A 296 12.47 -16.80 -3.31
N PRO A 297 11.71 -17.02 -2.21
CA PRO A 297 11.76 -18.29 -1.48
C PRO A 297 11.23 -19.45 -2.31
N GLY A 298 11.92 -20.57 -2.25
CA GLY A 298 11.50 -21.84 -2.85
C GLY A 298 10.44 -22.55 -2.00
N GLU A 299 9.83 -23.59 -2.57
CA GLU A 299 8.79 -24.38 -1.87
C GLU A 299 9.31 -25.09 -0.60
N GLU A 300 10.58 -25.48 -0.57
CA GLU A 300 11.20 -26.10 0.60
C GLU A 300 11.37 -25.09 1.74
N GLU A 301 11.80 -23.87 1.46
CA GLU A 301 11.92 -22.81 2.45
C GLU A 301 10.55 -22.45 3.06
N LYS A 302 9.53 -22.31 2.22
CA LYS A 302 8.15 -22.06 2.66
C LYS A 302 7.62 -23.18 3.57
N LYS A 303 7.89 -24.44 3.23
CA LYS A 303 7.52 -25.60 4.07
C LYS A 303 8.26 -25.58 5.41
N ASN A 304 9.56 -25.21 5.41
CA ASN A 304 10.36 -25.11 6.62
C ASN A 304 9.81 -24.02 7.57
N TRP A 305 9.34 -22.89 7.03
CA TRP A 305 8.69 -21.86 7.84
C TRP A 305 7.43 -22.40 8.53
N ILE A 306 6.53 -23.02 7.80
CA ILE A 306 5.30 -23.61 8.39
C ILE A 306 5.64 -24.67 9.43
N SER A 307 6.56 -25.60 9.12
CA SER A 307 6.99 -26.63 10.06
C SER A 307 7.56 -26.06 11.34
N TRP A 308 8.26 -24.92 11.27
CA TRP A 308 8.76 -24.24 12.46
C TRP A 308 7.61 -23.76 13.35
N PHE A 309 6.56 -23.15 12.79
CA PHE A 309 5.38 -22.71 13.53
C PHE A 309 4.56 -23.88 14.10
N GLU A 310 4.43 -24.98 13.38
CA GLU A 310 3.77 -26.19 13.87
C GLU A 310 4.47 -26.78 15.10
N GLN A 311 5.80 -26.72 15.14
CA GLN A 311 6.61 -27.26 16.24
C GLN A 311 6.70 -26.32 17.45
N ASN A 312 6.66 -25.01 17.24
CA ASN A 312 6.95 -23.98 18.23
C ASN A 312 5.75 -23.06 18.57
N GLY A 313 4.74 -23.00 17.72
CA GLY A 313 3.51 -22.23 17.95
C GLY A 313 2.60 -22.97 18.93
N LYS A 314 2.53 -22.49 20.20
CA LYS A 314 1.79 -23.16 21.29
C LYS A 314 0.39 -22.59 21.55
N GLU A 315 -0.06 -21.63 20.75
CA GLU A 315 -1.32 -20.92 20.99
C GLU A 315 -2.52 -21.73 20.53
N GLU A 316 -3.32 -22.23 21.48
CA GLU A 316 -4.56 -22.94 21.18
C GLU A 316 -5.55 -22.03 20.44
N GLY A 317 -5.95 -22.44 19.22
CA GLY A 317 -7.00 -21.81 18.43
C GLY A 317 -6.54 -20.73 17.44
N LYS A 318 -5.29 -20.28 17.47
CA LYS A 318 -4.74 -19.31 16.50
C LYS A 318 -3.89 -20.01 15.44
N ARG A 319 -4.05 -19.58 14.18
CA ARG A 319 -3.38 -20.22 13.04
C ARG A 319 -2.31 -19.33 12.45
N VAL A 320 -1.19 -19.95 12.09
CA VAL A 320 -0.24 -19.37 11.15
C VAL A 320 -0.45 -20.05 9.81
N VAL A 321 -0.74 -19.27 8.79
CA VAL A 321 -1.04 -19.78 7.45
C VAL A 321 -0.08 -19.17 6.43
N LEU A 322 0.20 -19.91 5.36
CA LEU A 322 0.96 -19.41 4.23
C LEU A 322 -0.03 -18.91 3.18
N GLU A 323 0.08 -17.64 2.79
CA GLU A 323 -0.65 -17.09 1.66
C GLU A 323 0.11 -17.35 0.35
N HIS A 324 -0.63 -17.50 -0.76
CA HIS A 324 -0.08 -17.86 -2.07
C HIS A 324 -0.08 -16.69 -3.05
#